data_ac41b8d178774a1fc2175bef1c035722
#
_entry.id   ac41b8d178774a1fc2175bef1c035722
#
_cell.length_a   1.000
_cell.length_b   1.000
_cell.length_c   1.000
_cell.angle_alpha   90.00
_cell.angle_beta   90.00
_cell.angle_gamma   90.00
#
_symmetry.space_group_name_H-M   'P 1'
#
loop_
_entity.id
_entity.type
_entity.pdbx_description
1 polymer ?
#
loop_
_entity_poly.entity_id
_entity_poly.type
_entity_poly.pdbx_seq_one_letter_code
_entity_poly.pdbx_strand_id
1 'polypeptide(L)'
;YQLTDQQFREVVANFQYKLSRDKQNCGNLRIKKLALNVLSVHTSKGLYVLAYRNLNLDVKYREFRPDKEITVCTQFTIEGQQESVRKFLDADEYELLNDFEANLEKIKDAITEKGQDKAIVDDIPYVIGLGMDVVLNLHEEYKSILDMFEKDNVTFPIKAFFGELLERPRRNKTYPIALINQNINLDQLLAINNAMKYPLAYIQGPPGTG
;
A
#
# COMPACT_ATOMS: atom_id res chain seq x y z
N TYR A 1 -8.51 -7.80 22.01
CA TYR A 1 -9.85 -7.23 22.28
C TYR A 1 -10.90 -8.19 21.76
N GLN A 2 -11.67 -8.79 22.66
CA GLN A 2 -12.79 -9.65 22.32
C GLN A 2 -14.01 -8.78 22.01
N LEU A 3 -14.62 -9.00 20.85
CA LEU A 3 -15.79 -8.27 20.40
C LEU A 3 -17.07 -8.97 20.88
N THR A 4 -18.05 -8.20 21.29
CA THR A 4 -19.41 -8.72 21.46
C THR A 4 -20.01 -9.12 20.09
N ASP A 5 -21.03 -9.96 20.08
CA ASP A 5 -21.71 -10.39 18.86
C ASP A 5 -22.24 -9.20 18.04
N GLN A 6 -22.72 -8.18 18.71
CA GLN A 6 -23.21 -6.97 18.07
C GLN A 6 -22.08 -6.18 17.43
N GLN A 7 -21.00 -5.91 18.17
CA GLN A 7 -19.82 -5.20 17.66
C GLN A 7 -19.20 -5.93 16.47
N PHE A 8 -19.09 -7.26 16.54
CA PHE A 8 -18.57 -8.06 15.43
C PHE A 8 -19.41 -7.89 14.16
N ARG A 9 -20.74 -7.98 14.26
CA ARG A 9 -21.66 -7.78 13.12
C ARG A 9 -21.54 -6.38 12.54
N GLU A 10 -21.48 -5.36 13.39
CA GLU A 10 -21.33 -3.96 12.96
C GLU A 10 -20.01 -3.72 12.24
N VAL A 11 -18.89 -4.26 12.75
CA VAL A 11 -17.58 -4.15 12.11
C VAL A 11 -17.59 -4.82 10.74
N VAL A 12 -18.07 -6.07 10.65
CA VAL A 12 -18.11 -6.82 9.39
C VAL A 12 -19.03 -6.13 8.37
N ALA A 13 -20.21 -5.68 8.80
CA ALA A 13 -21.16 -5.00 7.92
C ALA A 13 -20.61 -3.65 7.41
N ASN A 14 -20.00 -2.86 8.27
CA ASN A 14 -19.40 -1.57 7.89
C ASN A 14 -18.21 -1.75 6.93
N PHE A 15 -17.43 -2.80 7.10
CA PHE A 15 -16.30 -3.11 6.23
C PHE A 15 -16.78 -3.58 4.85
N GLN A 16 -17.73 -4.49 4.79
CA GLN A 16 -18.32 -4.99 3.53
C GLN A 16 -19.10 -3.89 2.79
N TYR A 17 -19.87 -3.08 3.50
CA TYR A 17 -20.62 -1.97 2.89
C TYR A 17 -19.70 -0.91 2.28
N LYS A 18 -18.62 -0.55 2.93
CA LYS A 18 -17.64 0.40 2.40
C LYS A 18 -16.88 -0.16 1.20
N LEU A 19 -16.52 -1.43 1.22
CA LEU A 19 -15.89 -2.12 0.08
C LEU A 19 -16.80 -2.19 -1.15
N SER A 20 -18.10 -2.45 -0.96
CA SER A 20 -19.05 -2.52 -2.08
C SER A 20 -19.33 -1.13 -2.69
N ARG A 21 -19.36 -0.08 -1.88
CA ARG A 21 -19.59 1.30 -2.34
C ARG A 21 -18.37 1.88 -3.06
N ASP A 22 -17.17 1.58 -2.60
CA ASP A 22 -15.93 1.99 -3.27
C ASP A 22 -15.74 1.28 -4.63
N LYS A 23 -16.32 0.10 -4.83
CA LYS A 23 -16.37 -0.58 -6.15
C LYS A 23 -17.26 0.12 -7.16
N GLN A 24 -18.29 0.83 -6.73
CA GLN A 24 -19.19 1.58 -7.61
C GLN A 24 -18.62 2.94 -8.05
N ASN A 25 -17.72 3.52 -7.27
CA ASN A 25 -17.07 4.80 -7.57
C ASN A 25 -15.68 4.59 -8.21
N CYS A 26 -15.65 3.92 -9.32
CA CYS A 26 -14.55 3.79 -10.29
C CYS A 26 -13.22 4.50 -9.98
N GLY A 27 -12.16 3.73 -9.82
CA GLY A 27 -10.81 4.14 -10.19
C GLY A 27 -9.76 4.08 -9.10
N ASN A 28 -10.06 4.28 -7.82
CA ASN A 28 -9.11 4.14 -6.75
C ASN A 28 -9.61 3.13 -5.73
N LEU A 29 -9.01 1.95 -5.70
CA LEU A 29 -9.22 0.93 -4.68
C LEU A 29 -8.70 1.49 -3.33
N ARG A 30 -9.54 2.21 -2.62
CA ARG A 30 -9.25 2.61 -1.24
C ARG A 30 -9.52 1.42 -0.32
N ILE A 31 -8.47 0.70 0.00
CA ILE A 31 -8.54 -0.35 1.01
C ILE A 31 -8.56 0.32 2.37
N LYS A 32 -9.66 0.20 3.10
CA LYS A 32 -9.73 0.63 4.50
C LYS A 32 -9.27 -0.51 5.39
N LYS A 33 -8.22 -0.26 6.15
CA LYS A 33 -7.72 -1.17 7.19
C LYS A 33 -8.06 -0.63 8.57
N LEU A 34 -8.33 -1.51 9.51
CA LEU A 34 -8.36 -1.17 10.92
C LEU A 34 -6.95 -1.33 11.49
N ALA A 35 -6.52 -0.35 12.24
CA ALA A 35 -5.22 -0.33 12.89
C ALA A 35 -5.34 0.14 14.34
N LEU A 36 -4.37 -0.22 15.15
CA LEU A 36 -4.19 0.29 16.49
C LEU A 36 -3.17 1.43 16.45
N ASN A 37 -3.57 2.60 16.95
CA ASN A 37 -2.67 3.74 17.07
C ASN A 37 -1.45 3.38 17.94
N VAL A 38 -0.28 3.79 17.51
CA VAL A 38 0.96 3.78 18.31
C VAL A 38 1.45 5.21 18.53
N LEU A 39 1.45 6.01 17.45
CA LEU A 39 1.77 7.43 17.52
C LEU A 39 1.03 8.18 16.42
N SER A 40 0.35 9.24 16.80
CA SER A 40 -0.28 10.15 15.86
C SER A 40 -0.09 11.61 16.28
N VAL A 41 -0.33 12.50 15.33
CA VAL A 41 -0.24 13.95 15.56
C VAL A 41 -1.56 14.57 15.15
N HIS A 42 -2.23 15.22 16.09
CA HIS A 42 -3.42 16.01 15.84
C HIS A 42 -3.02 17.44 15.49
N THR A 43 -3.52 17.93 14.39
CA THR A 43 -3.34 19.31 13.93
C THR A 43 -4.67 19.95 13.59
N SER A 44 -4.67 21.23 13.32
CA SER A 44 -5.86 21.94 12.82
C SER A 44 -6.38 21.39 11.47
N LYS A 45 -5.51 20.74 10.68
CA LYS A 45 -5.85 20.15 9.37
C LYS A 45 -6.33 18.70 9.45
N GLY A 46 -6.07 18.00 10.55
CA GLY A 46 -6.49 16.62 10.72
C GLY A 46 -5.53 15.77 11.53
N LEU A 47 -5.79 14.47 11.49
CA LEU A 47 -5.03 13.45 12.20
C LEU A 47 -3.97 12.82 11.27
N TYR A 48 -2.71 12.94 11.64
CA TYR A 48 -1.57 12.31 10.99
C TYR A 48 -1.15 11.08 11.79
N VAL A 49 -1.38 9.90 11.25
CA VAL A 49 -0.99 8.65 11.89
C VAL A 49 0.45 8.33 11.51
N LEU A 50 1.39 8.59 12.41
CA LEU A 50 2.82 8.38 12.20
C LEU A 50 3.21 6.91 12.34
N ALA A 51 2.61 6.21 13.29
CA ALA A 51 2.88 4.80 13.50
C ALA A 51 1.65 4.06 14.00
N TYR A 52 1.48 2.83 13.51
CA TYR A 52 0.36 1.99 13.90
C TYR A 52 0.73 0.51 13.85
N ARG A 53 -0.07 -0.33 14.52
CA ARG A 53 -0.04 -1.78 14.35
C ARG A 53 -1.29 -2.21 13.58
N ASN A 54 -1.15 -3.07 12.58
CA ASN A 54 -2.31 -3.62 11.89
C ASN A 54 -3.17 -4.41 12.88
N LEU A 55 -4.50 -4.31 12.73
CA LEU A 55 -5.44 -5.12 13.48
C LEU A 55 -6.00 -6.21 12.58
N ASN A 56 -5.69 -7.45 12.92
CA ASN A 56 -6.22 -8.63 12.26
C ASN A 56 -7.48 -9.09 12.98
N LEU A 57 -8.57 -9.29 12.22
CA LEU A 57 -9.81 -9.82 12.76
C LEU A 57 -9.78 -11.35 12.74
N ASP A 58 -9.70 -11.96 13.92
CA ASP A 58 -9.92 -13.40 14.06
C ASP A 58 -11.43 -13.69 14.06
N VAL A 59 -11.91 -14.20 12.94
CA VAL A 59 -13.34 -14.48 12.72
C VAL A 59 -13.83 -15.60 13.64
N LYS A 60 -12.98 -16.58 13.95
CA LYS A 60 -13.32 -17.74 14.79
C LYS A 60 -13.52 -17.34 16.24
N TYR A 61 -12.62 -16.50 16.77
CA TYR A 61 -12.65 -16.06 18.17
C TYR A 61 -13.33 -14.70 18.34
N ARG A 62 -13.69 -14.02 17.22
CA ARG A 62 -14.32 -12.69 17.21
C ARG A 62 -13.51 -11.66 18.00
N GLU A 63 -12.21 -11.66 17.76
CA GLU A 63 -11.30 -10.75 18.44
C GLU A 63 -10.37 -10.03 17.46
N PHE A 64 -9.95 -8.84 17.84
CA PHE A 64 -8.87 -8.15 17.16
C PHE A 64 -7.52 -8.51 17.78
N ARG A 65 -6.58 -8.88 16.93
CA ARG A 65 -5.19 -9.13 17.28
C ARG A 65 -4.28 -8.11 16.60
N PRO A 66 -3.58 -7.27 17.37
CA PRO A 66 -2.60 -6.38 16.78
C PRO A 66 -1.38 -7.17 16.32
N ASP A 67 -0.80 -6.75 15.20
CA ASP A 67 0.48 -7.26 14.74
C ASP A 67 1.59 -6.91 15.74
N LYS A 68 2.66 -7.72 15.75
CA LYS A 68 3.85 -7.42 16.56
C LYS A 68 4.63 -6.25 15.96
N GLU A 69 4.65 -6.14 14.64
CA GLU A 69 5.38 -5.11 13.93
C GLU A 69 4.64 -3.78 13.92
N ILE A 70 5.40 -2.70 14.06
CA ILE A 70 4.92 -1.33 13.90
C ILE A 70 5.14 -0.90 12.47
N THR A 71 4.10 -0.39 11.85
CA THR A 71 4.20 0.28 10.55
C THR A 71 4.39 1.76 10.77
N VAL A 72 5.49 2.31 10.27
CA VAL A 72 5.81 3.75 10.31
C VAL A 72 5.42 4.39 8.99
N CYS A 73 4.64 5.48 9.06
CA CYS A 73 4.19 6.25 7.91
C CYS A 73 5.07 7.48 7.71
N THR A 74 5.63 7.61 6.52
CA THR A 74 6.44 8.77 6.14
C THR A 74 5.71 9.72 5.20
N GLN A 75 4.56 9.31 4.68
CA GLN A 75 3.69 10.10 3.79
C GLN A 75 2.24 10.00 4.20
N PHE A 76 1.51 11.08 4.03
CA PHE A 76 0.12 11.23 4.45
C PHE A 76 -0.70 11.87 3.33
N THR A 77 -1.98 11.50 3.25
CA THR A 77 -2.96 12.19 2.39
C THR A 77 -4.01 12.84 3.29
N ILE A 78 -3.97 14.16 3.40
CA ILE A 78 -4.92 14.94 4.20
C ILE A 78 -5.69 15.84 3.25
N GLU A 79 -7.01 15.76 3.26
CA GLU A 79 -7.91 16.54 2.38
C GLU A 79 -7.52 16.46 0.88
N GLY A 80 -6.98 15.32 0.45
CA GLY A 80 -6.54 15.10 -0.94
C GLY A 80 -5.15 15.66 -1.27
N GLN A 81 -4.46 16.28 -0.33
CA GLN A 81 -3.09 16.76 -0.50
C GLN A 81 -2.10 15.76 0.11
N GLN A 82 -1.01 15.49 -0.62
CA GLN A 82 0.09 14.67 -0.10
C GLN A 82 1.01 15.53 0.75
N GLU A 83 1.22 15.09 1.97
CA GLU A 83 2.17 15.68 2.92
C GLU A 83 3.15 14.59 3.40
N SER A 84 4.33 15.00 3.83
CA SER A 84 5.35 14.06 4.32
C SER A 84 5.65 14.28 5.80
N VAL A 85 6.28 13.30 6.43
CA VAL A 85 6.75 13.36 7.82
C VAL A 85 7.75 14.52 8.07
N ARG A 86 8.34 15.07 7.00
CA ARG A 86 9.20 16.31 7.05
C ARG A 86 8.49 17.51 7.67
N LYS A 87 7.18 17.48 7.69
CA LYS A 87 6.41 18.49 8.41
C LYS A 87 6.66 18.45 9.91
N PHE A 88 6.94 17.28 10.45
CA PHE A 88 7.07 17.05 11.89
C PHE A 88 8.49 16.74 12.35
N LEU A 89 9.34 16.20 11.47
CA LEU A 89 10.72 15.82 11.75
C LEU A 89 11.68 16.47 10.76
N ASP A 90 12.85 16.86 11.22
CA ASP A 90 13.91 17.35 10.34
C ASP A 90 14.70 16.19 9.72
N ALA A 91 15.54 16.48 8.72
CA ALA A 91 16.19 15.43 7.93
C ALA A 91 17.15 14.55 8.75
N ASP A 92 17.81 15.11 9.73
CA ASP A 92 18.72 14.44 10.67
C ASP A 92 17.99 13.58 11.70
N GLU A 93 16.72 13.87 11.96
CA GLU A 93 15.88 13.10 12.88
C GLU A 93 15.26 11.86 12.22
N TYR A 94 15.36 11.73 10.89
CA TYR A 94 14.79 10.58 10.17
C TYR A 94 15.41 9.24 10.56
N GLU A 95 16.66 9.24 11.00
CA GLU A 95 17.31 8.00 11.46
C GLU A 95 16.62 7.41 12.70
N LEU A 96 15.93 8.25 13.49
CA LEU A 96 15.14 7.79 14.64
C LEU A 96 14.00 6.85 14.24
N LEU A 97 13.48 6.98 13.01
CA LEU A 97 12.40 6.14 12.49
C LEU A 97 12.84 4.70 12.19
N ASN A 98 14.13 4.44 12.01
CA ASN A 98 14.67 3.11 11.72
C ASN A 98 14.52 2.15 12.91
N ASP A 99 14.60 2.67 14.13
CA ASP A 99 14.30 1.92 15.35
C ASP A 99 13.24 2.70 16.16
N PHE A 100 12.03 2.65 15.64
CA PHE A 100 10.92 3.46 16.12
C PHE A 100 10.59 3.20 17.58
N GLU A 101 10.54 1.93 18.01
CA GLU A 101 10.18 1.58 19.40
C GLU A 101 11.21 2.11 20.39
N ALA A 102 12.50 1.96 20.09
CA ALA A 102 13.58 2.43 20.96
C ALA A 102 13.67 3.97 21.03
N ASN A 103 13.25 4.64 19.96
CA ASN A 103 13.36 6.11 19.86
C ASN A 103 12.03 6.84 20.06
N LEU A 104 10.96 6.17 20.47
CA LEU A 104 9.61 6.75 20.56
C LEU A 104 9.57 8.08 21.33
N GLU A 105 10.19 8.16 22.50
CA GLU A 105 10.20 9.39 23.30
C GLU A 105 10.95 10.53 22.58
N LYS A 106 12.09 10.24 21.97
CA LYS A 106 12.85 11.24 21.21
C LYS A 106 12.06 11.78 20.02
N ILE A 107 11.30 10.89 19.34
CA ILE A 107 10.44 11.27 18.22
C ILE A 107 9.31 12.19 18.71
N LYS A 108 8.71 11.88 19.87
CA LYS A 108 7.67 12.72 20.48
C LYS A 108 8.20 14.10 20.84
N ASP A 109 9.39 14.15 21.44
CA ASP A 109 10.05 15.40 21.82
C ASP A 109 10.35 16.24 20.58
N ALA A 110 10.96 15.66 19.54
CA ALA A 110 11.27 16.34 18.30
C ALA A 110 10.03 16.95 17.62
N ILE A 111 8.92 16.20 17.55
CA ILE A 111 7.65 16.69 17.00
C ILE A 111 7.10 17.85 17.86
N THR A 112 7.20 17.75 19.17
CA THR A 112 6.69 18.74 20.09
C THR A 112 7.51 20.04 20.04
N GLU A 113 8.85 19.92 19.95
CA GLU A 113 9.76 21.05 19.83
C GLU A 113 9.57 21.82 18.52
N LYS A 114 9.33 21.11 17.41
CA LYS A 114 9.05 21.71 16.11
C LYS A 114 7.73 22.49 16.09
N GLY A 115 6.75 22.07 16.89
CA GLY A 115 5.54 22.83 17.23
C GLY A 115 4.69 23.32 16.07
N GLN A 116 4.80 22.73 14.87
CA GLN A 116 4.07 23.18 13.70
C GLN A 116 2.56 22.93 13.83
N ASP A 117 1.74 23.88 13.41
CA ASP A 117 0.28 23.81 13.35
C ASP A 117 -0.40 23.46 14.70
N LYS A 118 0.19 23.85 15.83
CA LYS A 118 -0.29 23.46 17.18
C LYS A 118 -0.43 21.95 17.32
N ALA A 119 0.55 21.22 16.84
CA ALA A 119 0.59 19.78 16.85
C ALA A 119 0.49 19.23 18.28
N ILE A 120 -0.47 18.33 18.50
CA ILE A 120 -0.60 17.58 19.76
C ILE A 120 -0.23 16.15 19.45
N VAL A 121 0.84 15.68 20.08
CA VAL A 121 1.30 14.29 19.95
C VAL A 121 0.42 13.39 20.79
N ASP A 122 -0.03 12.27 20.22
CA ASP A 122 -0.94 11.32 20.85
C ASP A 122 -0.44 9.88 20.63
N ASP A 123 -0.09 9.22 21.73
CA ASP A 123 0.36 7.83 21.79
C ASP A 123 -0.66 6.91 22.46
N ILE A 124 -1.89 7.39 22.68
CA ILE A 124 -2.96 6.59 23.25
C ILE A 124 -3.37 5.48 22.27
N PRO A 125 -3.45 4.21 22.72
CA PRO A 125 -3.90 3.11 21.87
C PRO A 125 -5.41 3.16 21.63
N TYR A 126 -5.83 3.51 20.42
CA TYR A 126 -7.21 3.44 19.95
C TYR A 126 -7.29 2.89 18.53
N VAL A 127 -8.48 2.42 18.15
CA VAL A 127 -8.70 1.85 16.83
C VAL A 127 -8.91 2.95 15.79
N ILE A 128 -8.14 2.90 14.71
CA ILE A 128 -8.19 3.84 13.60
C ILE A 128 -8.66 3.13 12.34
N GLY A 129 -9.49 3.80 11.54
CA GLY A 129 -9.79 3.39 10.18
C GLY A 129 -8.85 4.09 9.20
N LEU A 130 -7.85 3.40 8.69
CA LEU A 130 -6.93 3.92 7.69
C LEU A 130 -7.51 3.74 6.30
N GLY A 131 -7.69 4.85 5.55
CA GLY A 131 -7.87 4.81 4.11
C GLY A 131 -6.48 4.73 3.48
N MET A 132 -6.15 3.60 2.87
CA MET A 132 -4.91 3.48 2.10
C MET A 132 -5.24 3.71 0.63
N ASP A 133 -4.70 4.76 0.05
CA ASP A 133 -4.44 4.75 -1.38
C ASP A 133 -3.40 3.64 -1.61
N VAL A 134 -3.62 2.80 -2.61
CA VAL A 134 -2.62 1.77 -2.97
C VAL A 134 -1.42 2.52 -3.58
N VAL A 135 -0.59 3.05 -2.72
CA VAL A 135 0.73 3.52 -3.11
C VAL A 135 1.62 2.30 -3.11
N LEU A 136 2.12 1.92 -4.28
CA LEU A 136 3.17 0.92 -4.39
C LEU A 136 4.35 1.40 -3.52
N ASN A 137 4.67 0.65 -2.48
CA ASN A 137 5.87 0.91 -1.70
C ASN A 137 7.07 0.40 -2.51
N LEU A 138 7.57 1.26 -3.39
CA LEU A 138 8.70 0.92 -4.28
C LEU A 138 9.91 0.41 -3.52
N HIS A 139 10.13 0.89 -2.29
CA HIS A 139 11.25 0.43 -1.47
C HIS A 139 11.10 -1.05 -1.08
N GLU A 140 9.93 -1.46 -0.61
CA GLU A 140 9.64 -2.87 -0.28
C GLU A 140 9.68 -3.77 -1.51
N GLU A 141 9.17 -3.27 -2.63
CA GLU A 141 9.22 -4.00 -3.91
C GLU A 141 10.67 -4.20 -4.38
N TYR A 142 11.51 -3.16 -4.34
CA TYR A 142 12.93 -3.29 -4.67
C TYR A 142 13.67 -4.24 -3.72
N LYS A 143 13.37 -4.19 -2.42
CA LYS A 143 13.96 -5.10 -1.43
C LYS A 143 13.57 -6.56 -1.72
N SER A 144 12.31 -6.79 -2.06
CA SER A 144 11.83 -8.12 -2.47
C SER A 144 12.52 -8.61 -3.74
N ILE A 145 12.80 -7.73 -4.71
CA ILE A 145 13.55 -8.07 -5.93
C ILE A 145 15.00 -8.42 -5.59
N LEU A 146 15.66 -7.65 -4.71
CA LEU A 146 17.02 -7.97 -4.26
C LEU A 146 17.10 -9.34 -3.57
N ASP A 147 16.14 -9.63 -2.69
CA ASP A 147 16.02 -10.95 -2.05
C ASP A 147 15.87 -12.10 -3.07
N MET A 148 15.15 -11.86 -4.17
CA MET A 148 15.04 -12.85 -5.25
C MET A 148 16.38 -13.08 -5.96
N PHE A 149 17.19 -12.03 -6.16
CA PHE A 149 18.54 -12.16 -6.72
C PHE A 149 19.48 -12.91 -5.79
N GLU A 150 19.46 -12.61 -4.49
CA GLU A 150 20.29 -13.29 -3.49
C GLU A 150 19.96 -14.79 -3.37
N LYS A 151 18.68 -15.15 -3.54
CA LYS A 151 18.20 -16.55 -3.48
C LYS A 151 18.22 -17.28 -4.81
N ASP A 152 18.76 -16.67 -5.87
CA ASP A 152 18.75 -17.18 -7.26
C ASP A 152 17.35 -17.62 -7.74
N ASN A 153 16.33 -16.92 -7.29
CA ASN A 153 14.92 -17.20 -7.59
C ASN A 153 14.23 -16.05 -8.33
N VAL A 154 14.96 -15.41 -9.24
CA VAL A 154 14.44 -14.28 -10.02
C VAL A 154 13.51 -14.76 -11.12
N THR A 155 12.31 -14.19 -11.21
CA THR A 155 11.33 -14.54 -12.23
C THR A 155 11.71 -14.02 -13.62
N PHE A 156 11.26 -14.69 -14.69
CA PHE A 156 11.54 -14.28 -16.06
C PHE A 156 11.16 -12.83 -16.40
N PRO A 157 10.01 -12.31 -15.97
CA PRO A 157 9.69 -10.90 -16.21
C PRO A 157 10.68 -9.93 -15.60
N ILE A 158 11.16 -10.20 -14.39
CA ILE A 158 12.17 -9.38 -13.70
C ILE A 158 13.50 -9.46 -14.43
N LYS A 159 13.98 -10.66 -14.79
CA LYS A 159 15.18 -10.84 -15.61
C LYS A 159 15.10 -10.10 -16.94
N ALA A 160 13.94 -10.16 -17.61
CA ALA A 160 13.73 -9.43 -18.86
C ALA A 160 13.77 -7.91 -18.67
N PHE A 161 13.19 -7.40 -17.57
CA PHE A 161 13.18 -5.96 -17.26
C PHE A 161 14.60 -5.43 -17.02
N PHE A 162 15.45 -6.18 -16.32
CA PHE A 162 16.84 -5.81 -16.07
C PHE A 162 17.81 -6.21 -17.21
N GLY A 163 17.32 -6.70 -18.33
CA GLY A 163 18.11 -6.98 -19.53
C GLY A 163 18.92 -8.27 -19.47
N GLU A 164 18.70 -9.15 -18.50
CA GLU A 164 19.41 -10.43 -18.38
C GLU A 164 18.92 -11.49 -19.36
N LEU A 165 17.71 -11.36 -19.90
CA LEU A 165 17.17 -12.26 -20.92
C LEU A 165 17.56 -11.80 -22.32
N LEU A 166 18.69 -12.29 -22.80
CA LEU A 166 19.16 -12.03 -24.17
C LEU A 166 18.49 -12.92 -25.21
N GLU A 167 18.00 -14.10 -24.82
CA GLU A 167 17.30 -15.03 -25.68
C GLU A 167 15.79 -14.94 -25.55
N ARG A 168 15.09 -14.99 -26.69
CA ARG A 168 13.62 -15.02 -26.70
C ARG A 168 13.15 -16.36 -26.16
N PRO A 169 12.36 -16.38 -25.05
CA PRO A 169 11.81 -17.63 -24.54
C PRO A 169 10.90 -18.23 -25.63
N ARG A 170 11.21 -19.42 -26.09
CA ARG A 170 10.38 -20.17 -27.02
C ARG A 170 9.18 -20.71 -26.27
N ARG A 171 8.03 -20.03 -26.34
CA ARG A 171 6.76 -20.62 -25.95
C ARG A 171 6.27 -21.51 -27.07
N ASN A 172 6.31 -22.82 -26.87
CA ASN A 172 5.85 -23.81 -27.84
C ASN A 172 4.32 -23.95 -27.90
N LYS A 173 3.59 -23.26 -27.03
CA LYS A 173 2.11 -23.30 -27.00
C LYS A 173 1.55 -21.96 -27.45
N THR A 174 0.82 -22.00 -28.56
CA THR A 174 -0.08 -20.91 -28.97
C THR A 174 -1.39 -21.09 -28.22
N TYR A 175 -1.80 -20.08 -27.50
CA TYR A 175 -3.13 -20.05 -26.86
C TYR A 175 -4.11 -19.39 -27.82
N PRO A 176 -5.27 -19.99 -28.10
CA PRO A 176 -6.30 -19.31 -28.86
C PRO A 176 -6.78 -18.09 -28.06
N ILE A 177 -6.76 -16.92 -28.71
CA ILE A 177 -7.28 -15.69 -28.11
C ILE A 177 -8.74 -15.59 -28.51
N ALA A 178 -9.65 -15.70 -27.52
CA ALA A 178 -11.06 -15.43 -27.73
C ALA A 178 -11.29 -13.92 -27.60
N LEU A 179 -11.67 -13.26 -28.69
CA LEU A 179 -12.02 -11.84 -28.70
C LEU A 179 -13.51 -11.68 -28.41
N ILE A 180 -13.83 -11.04 -27.28
CA ILE A 180 -15.21 -10.68 -26.92
C ILE A 180 -15.66 -9.44 -27.68
N ASN A 181 -14.72 -8.50 -27.93
CA ASN A 181 -14.98 -7.28 -28.69
C ASN A 181 -14.48 -7.46 -30.14
N GLN A 182 -15.38 -7.33 -31.11
CA GLN A 182 -15.06 -7.45 -32.54
C GLN A 182 -14.43 -6.18 -33.14
N ASN A 183 -14.36 -5.09 -32.40
CA ASN A 183 -13.82 -3.81 -32.87
C ASN A 183 -12.32 -3.62 -32.58
N ILE A 184 -11.61 -4.71 -32.30
CA ILE A 184 -10.15 -4.68 -32.07
C ILE A 184 -9.45 -4.49 -33.42
N ASN A 185 -8.57 -3.50 -33.50
CA ASN A 185 -7.72 -3.30 -34.66
C ASN A 185 -6.48 -4.23 -34.67
N LEU A 186 -5.76 -4.27 -35.79
CA LEU A 186 -4.61 -5.16 -35.95
C LEU A 186 -3.49 -4.86 -34.93
N ASP A 187 -3.22 -3.59 -34.63
CA ASP A 187 -2.16 -3.20 -33.71
C ASP A 187 -2.48 -3.64 -32.27
N GLN A 188 -3.73 -3.51 -31.85
CA GLN A 188 -4.19 -4.01 -30.56
C GLN A 188 -4.08 -5.54 -30.48
N LEU A 189 -4.42 -6.24 -31.57
CA LEU A 189 -4.28 -7.70 -31.64
C LEU A 189 -2.82 -8.14 -31.56
N LEU A 190 -1.93 -7.44 -32.24
CA LEU A 190 -0.48 -7.67 -32.15
C LEU A 190 0.07 -7.39 -30.75
N ALA A 191 -0.39 -6.32 -30.09
CA ALA A 191 -0.02 -6.00 -28.73
C ALA A 191 -0.43 -7.12 -27.75
N ILE A 192 -1.66 -7.62 -27.85
CA ILE A 192 -2.16 -8.76 -27.05
C ILE A 192 -1.32 -10.00 -27.33
N ASN A 193 -1.08 -10.34 -28.60
CA ASN A 193 -0.29 -11.50 -28.99
C ASN A 193 1.14 -11.41 -28.43
N ASN A 194 1.78 -10.24 -28.46
CA ASN A 194 3.11 -10.03 -27.92
C ASN A 194 3.11 -10.15 -26.38
N ALA A 195 2.12 -9.58 -25.68
CA ALA A 195 1.97 -9.72 -24.23
C ALA A 195 1.80 -11.18 -23.80
N MET A 196 1.11 -11.99 -24.62
CA MET A 196 0.96 -13.43 -24.35
C MET A 196 2.22 -14.24 -24.67
N LYS A 197 3.06 -13.77 -25.60
CA LYS A 197 4.22 -14.50 -26.11
C LYS A 197 5.50 -14.24 -25.34
N TYR A 198 5.68 -13.01 -24.85
CA TYR A 198 6.93 -12.57 -24.20
C TYR A 198 6.74 -12.40 -22.70
N PRO A 199 7.76 -12.65 -21.87
CA PRO A 199 7.70 -12.47 -20.41
C PRO A 199 7.54 -11.00 -20.00
N LEU A 200 7.96 -10.08 -20.88
CA LEU A 200 7.79 -8.64 -20.76
C LEU A 200 7.41 -8.07 -22.12
N ALA A 201 6.36 -7.26 -22.19
CA ALA A 201 5.96 -6.55 -23.40
C ALA A 201 5.73 -5.07 -23.07
N TYR A 202 6.32 -4.19 -23.86
CA TYR A 202 6.06 -2.76 -23.80
C TYR A 202 5.00 -2.40 -24.85
N ILE A 203 3.90 -1.82 -24.40
CA ILE A 203 2.80 -1.37 -25.27
C ILE A 203 2.66 0.14 -25.08
N GLN A 204 2.86 0.87 -26.18
CA GLN A 204 2.68 2.31 -26.20
C GLN A 204 1.49 2.67 -27.09
N GLY A 205 0.57 3.46 -26.57
CA GLY A 205 -0.55 4.01 -27.33
C GLY A 205 -0.87 5.42 -26.84
N PRO A 206 -1.35 6.31 -27.74
CA PRO A 206 -1.86 7.62 -27.31
C PRO A 206 -3.13 7.45 -26.45
N PRO A 207 -3.50 8.47 -25.64
CA PRO A 207 -4.73 8.43 -24.85
C PRO A 207 -5.95 8.17 -25.73
N GLY A 208 -6.82 7.24 -25.33
CA GLY A 208 -8.05 6.90 -26.07
C GLY A 208 -7.90 5.83 -27.14
N THR A 209 -6.78 5.13 -27.23
CA THR A 209 -6.59 4.02 -28.18
C THR A 209 -7.05 2.65 -27.66
N GLY A 210 -7.66 2.58 -26.49
CA GLY A 210 -8.22 1.38 -25.88
C GLY A 210 -7.52 0.94 -24.63
#